data_27f874a2eab3906e24db2db16ba85b36
#
_entry.id   27f874a2eab3906e24db2db16ba85b36
#
_cell.length_a   1.000
_cell.length_b   1.000
_cell.length_c   1.000
_cell.angle_alpha   90.00
_cell.angle_beta   90.00
_cell.angle_gamma   90.00
#
_symmetry.space_group_name_H-M   'P 1'
#
loop_
_entity.id
_entity.type
_entity.pdbx_description
1 polymer ?
#
loop_
_entity_poly.entity_id
_entity_poly.type
_entity_poly.pdbx_seq_one_letter_code
_entity_poly.pdbx_strand_id
1 'polypeptide(L)'
;MAKTIKLPADLRDWKVTSFVGEDNGCEVYKVSRKIDKNTAQNAILRHAFVGKSNYTDEHAEYFTEEADFIESVKDLEGVSNYLDVYVQDNQNKKTCDLYIFTEELTSLEELMKTKTFAEDEVVDFGIQMSEMLQTLATKNTFHGNISPKNIFVTADGKYKIGGFTDFEGKIDDKSYIAPEVFRQEHGDYTTDIYSVGIIMYAMCNGGKIPFENDSCDRDSACKERFSGKAVTAPSEGDEKLKSVIVIACQPDNANRWKNASNIKNALTSIKTEIGTSSPVPNPDVVVPENTDFDGNVLEEYDFDELRHEFFGDGAPILTEMYLKNMIMMNLRIQNRLNRRIILTIRMRFRQLRTLFLIMNLKAANSLALPKF
;
A
#
# COMPACT_ATOMS: atom_id res chain seq x y z
N MET A 1 -4.35 -28.39 -17.93
CA MET A 1 -4.37 -27.66 -19.21
C MET A 1 -3.82 -26.26 -18.93
N ALA A 2 -2.98 -25.71 -19.79
CA ALA A 2 -2.52 -24.33 -19.63
C ALA A 2 -3.74 -23.39 -19.70
N LYS A 3 -3.93 -22.55 -18.69
CA LYS A 3 -4.99 -21.53 -18.67
C LYS A 3 -4.65 -20.50 -19.77
N THR A 4 -5.60 -20.21 -20.63
CA THR A 4 -5.42 -19.25 -21.73
C THR A 4 -6.49 -18.19 -21.64
N ILE A 5 -6.13 -16.95 -21.89
CA ILE A 5 -7.05 -15.81 -21.96
C ILE A 5 -7.12 -15.30 -23.40
N LYS A 6 -8.30 -14.89 -23.82
CA LYS A 6 -8.49 -14.20 -25.10
C LYS A 6 -8.59 -12.70 -24.83
N LEU A 7 -7.60 -11.96 -25.30
CA LEU A 7 -7.59 -10.51 -25.15
C LEU A 7 -8.68 -9.85 -26.03
N PRO A 8 -9.26 -8.72 -25.57
CA PRO A 8 -10.19 -7.91 -26.35
C PRO A 8 -9.54 -7.32 -27.60
N ALA A 9 -10.36 -6.87 -28.55
CA ALA A 9 -9.89 -6.36 -29.83
C ALA A 9 -8.97 -5.14 -29.69
N ASP A 10 -9.19 -4.32 -28.67
CA ASP A 10 -8.39 -3.14 -28.37
C ASP A 10 -6.96 -3.48 -27.90
N LEU A 11 -6.77 -4.70 -27.38
CA LEU A 11 -5.48 -5.23 -26.90
C LEU A 11 -4.87 -6.25 -27.88
N ARG A 12 -5.32 -6.31 -29.13
CA ARG A 12 -4.91 -7.29 -30.14
C ARG A 12 -3.42 -7.33 -30.49
N ASP A 13 -2.70 -6.24 -30.23
CA ASP A 13 -1.27 -6.15 -30.47
C ASP A 13 -0.47 -6.97 -29.46
N TRP A 14 -1.05 -7.23 -28.28
CA TRP A 14 -0.51 -8.11 -27.28
C TRP A 14 -0.84 -9.57 -27.57
N LYS A 15 0.16 -10.46 -27.37
CA LYS A 15 0.02 -11.92 -27.49
C LYS A 15 0.36 -12.56 -26.16
N VAL A 16 -0.54 -13.37 -25.64
CA VAL A 16 -0.28 -14.20 -24.46
C VAL A 16 0.70 -15.31 -24.83
N THR A 17 1.80 -15.40 -24.09
CA THR A 17 2.86 -16.41 -24.32
C THR A 17 2.77 -17.55 -23.32
N SER A 18 2.49 -17.26 -22.04
CA SER A 18 2.30 -18.29 -20.99
C SER A 18 1.48 -17.76 -19.82
N PHE A 19 0.80 -18.68 -19.14
CA PHE A 19 0.21 -18.45 -17.82
C PHE A 19 1.30 -18.63 -16.76
N VAL A 20 1.41 -17.68 -15.82
CA VAL A 20 2.38 -17.69 -14.72
C VAL A 20 1.76 -18.23 -13.44
N GLY A 21 0.56 -17.77 -13.10
CA GLY A 21 -0.12 -18.12 -11.85
C GLY A 21 -1.24 -17.15 -11.51
N GLU A 22 -1.66 -17.17 -10.26
CA GLU A 22 -2.62 -16.22 -9.69
C GLU A 22 -1.91 -15.42 -8.59
N ASP A 23 -2.20 -14.13 -8.51
CA ASP A 23 -1.61 -13.20 -7.57
C ASP A 23 -2.59 -12.06 -7.24
N ASN A 24 -2.92 -11.87 -5.95
CA ASN A 24 -3.82 -10.82 -5.46
C ASN A 24 -5.13 -10.70 -6.27
N GLY A 25 -5.82 -11.82 -6.47
CA GLY A 25 -7.09 -11.87 -7.22
C GLY A 25 -6.96 -11.68 -8.72
N CYS A 26 -5.73 -11.62 -9.26
CA CYS A 26 -5.45 -11.53 -10.69
C CYS A 26 -4.88 -12.84 -11.24
N GLU A 27 -5.26 -13.17 -12.46
CA GLU A 27 -4.51 -14.10 -13.30
C GLU A 27 -3.30 -13.39 -13.87
N VAL A 28 -2.12 -14.02 -13.78
CA VAL A 28 -0.85 -13.44 -14.26
C VAL A 28 -0.36 -14.19 -15.48
N TYR A 29 -0.02 -13.45 -16.52
CA TYR A 29 0.46 -13.99 -17.78
C TYR A 29 1.73 -13.28 -18.24
N LYS A 30 2.62 -14.01 -18.91
CA LYS A 30 3.63 -13.40 -19.78
C LYS A 30 2.99 -13.10 -21.14
N VAL A 31 3.28 -11.90 -21.62
CA VAL A 31 2.76 -11.42 -22.91
C VAL A 31 3.86 -10.75 -23.71
N SER A 32 3.66 -10.62 -25.00
CA SER A 32 4.58 -9.89 -25.87
C SER A 32 3.85 -9.15 -26.96
N ARG A 33 4.39 -8.00 -27.39
CA ARG A 33 3.93 -7.29 -28.59
C ARG A 33 5.11 -6.94 -29.50
N LYS A 34 4.85 -6.87 -30.79
CA LYS A 34 5.86 -6.40 -31.75
C LYS A 34 5.88 -4.86 -31.72
N ILE A 35 7.08 -4.30 -31.52
CA ILE A 35 7.31 -2.85 -31.64
C ILE A 35 7.69 -2.52 -33.09
N ASP A 36 8.55 -3.34 -33.70
CA ASP A 36 8.95 -3.23 -35.09
C ASP A 36 9.22 -4.63 -35.72
N LYS A 37 9.85 -4.68 -36.90
CA LYS A 37 10.11 -5.93 -37.59
C LYS A 37 11.05 -6.89 -36.84
N ASN A 38 11.94 -6.34 -36.00
CA ASN A 38 13.01 -7.09 -35.33
C ASN A 38 12.91 -7.07 -33.81
N THR A 39 12.04 -6.19 -33.22
CA THR A 39 11.98 -5.96 -31.80
C THR A 39 10.61 -6.35 -31.25
N ALA A 40 10.61 -7.17 -30.22
CA ALA A 40 9.43 -7.48 -29.42
C ALA A 40 9.58 -6.90 -28.01
N GLN A 41 8.50 -6.37 -27.47
CA GLN A 41 8.40 -5.96 -26.08
C GLN A 41 7.72 -7.07 -25.30
N ASN A 42 8.39 -7.56 -24.26
CA ASN A 42 7.82 -8.48 -23.28
C ASN A 42 7.18 -7.70 -22.15
N ALA A 43 6.14 -8.28 -21.57
CA ALA A 43 5.43 -7.69 -20.44
C ALA A 43 4.80 -8.76 -19.55
N ILE A 44 4.41 -8.36 -18.37
CA ILE A 44 3.53 -9.10 -17.47
C ILE A 44 2.13 -8.48 -17.57
N LEU A 45 1.14 -9.32 -17.86
CA LEU A 45 -0.27 -8.99 -17.79
C LEU A 45 -0.84 -9.50 -16.47
N ARG A 46 -1.44 -8.59 -15.69
CA ARG A 46 -2.36 -8.92 -14.60
C ARG A 46 -3.79 -8.70 -15.07
N HIS A 47 -4.60 -9.74 -14.97
CA HIS A 47 -5.99 -9.74 -15.38
C HIS A 47 -6.89 -10.02 -14.20
N ALA A 48 -7.68 -9.05 -13.79
CA ALA A 48 -8.75 -9.21 -12.82
C ALA A 48 -10.09 -9.34 -13.54
N PHE A 49 -10.96 -10.24 -13.06
CA PHE A 49 -12.24 -10.55 -13.69
C PHE A 49 -13.35 -10.69 -12.66
N VAL A 50 -14.47 -10.01 -12.94
CA VAL A 50 -15.74 -10.18 -12.22
C VAL A 50 -16.76 -10.76 -13.16
N GLY A 51 -17.18 -12.01 -12.88
CA GLY A 51 -18.18 -12.75 -13.67
C GLY A 51 -19.61 -12.44 -13.26
N LYS A 52 -20.54 -12.89 -14.06
CA LYS A 52 -21.99 -12.61 -13.97
C LYS A 52 -22.61 -12.77 -12.58
N SER A 53 -22.16 -13.76 -11.78
CA SER A 53 -22.71 -14.01 -10.44
C SER A 53 -22.34 -12.93 -9.42
N ASN A 54 -21.21 -12.25 -9.62
CA ASN A 54 -20.64 -11.29 -8.69
C ASN A 54 -20.62 -9.86 -9.26
N TYR A 55 -21.06 -9.68 -10.51
CA TYR A 55 -21.04 -8.38 -11.17
C TYR A 55 -22.04 -7.43 -10.52
N THR A 56 -21.57 -6.23 -10.21
CA THR A 56 -22.35 -5.05 -9.84
C THR A 56 -21.78 -3.84 -10.59
N ASP A 57 -22.55 -2.78 -10.75
CA ASP A 57 -22.05 -1.53 -11.34
C ASP A 57 -20.89 -0.95 -10.52
N GLU A 58 -20.86 -1.21 -9.21
CA GLU A 58 -19.80 -0.83 -8.28
C GLU A 58 -18.45 -1.52 -8.60
N HIS A 59 -18.47 -2.77 -9.08
CA HIS A 59 -17.24 -3.44 -9.53
C HIS A 59 -16.65 -2.81 -10.79
N ALA A 60 -17.51 -2.42 -11.73
CA ALA A 60 -17.08 -1.74 -12.96
C ALA A 60 -16.52 -0.35 -12.64
N GLU A 61 -17.15 0.38 -11.71
CA GLU A 61 -16.65 1.67 -11.22
C GLU A 61 -15.31 1.49 -10.51
N TYR A 62 -15.17 0.49 -9.64
CA TYR A 62 -13.91 0.17 -8.96
C TYR A 62 -12.78 -0.12 -9.96
N PHE A 63 -13.01 -0.94 -10.99
CA PHE A 63 -11.98 -1.21 -12.00
C PHE A 63 -11.59 0.02 -12.80
N THR A 64 -12.54 0.91 -13.07
CA THR A 64 -12.29 2.19 -13.74
C THR A 64 -11.43 3.10 -12.86
N GLU A 65 -11.76 3.21 -11.58
CA GLU A 65 -10.98 4.00 -10.62
C GLU A 65 -9.55 3.47 -10.46
N GLU A 66 -9.36 2.13 -10.47
CA GLU A 66 -8.03 1.52 -10.47
C GLU A 66 -7.22 1.89 -11.72
N ALA A 67 -7.85 1.82 -12.89
CA ALA A 67 -7.21 2.22 -14.14
C ALA A 67 -6.83 3.71 -14.13
N ASP A 68 -7.73 4.58 -13.70
CA ASP A 68 -7.50 6.03 -13.57
C ASP A 68 -6.35 6.33 -12.58
N PHE A 69 -6.30 5.57 -11.47
CA PHE A 69 -5.21 5.70 -10.52
C PHE A 69 -3.86 5.31 -11.14
N ILE A 70 -3.79 4.16 -11.83
CA ILE A 70 -2.58 3.72 -12.53
C ILE A 70 -2.15 4.78 -13.54
N GLU A 71 -3.07 5.31 -14.34
CA GLU A 71 -2.79 6.40 -15.29
C GLU A 71 -2.21 7.64 -14.61
N SER A 72 -2.61 7.93 -13.37
CA SER A 72 -2.12 9.09 -12.60
C SER A 72 -0.69 8.93 -12.07
N VAL A 73 -0.22 7.69 -11.91
CA VAL A 73 1.09 7.37 -11.30
C VAL A 73 2.10 6.75 -12.27
N LYS A 74 1.65 6.27 -13.44
CA LYS A 74 2.50 5.51 -14.38
C LYS A 74 3.76 6.23 -14.87
N ASP A 75 3.71 7.57 -14.95
CA ASP A 75 4.80 8.41 -15.44
C ASP A 75 5.68 8.96 -14.29
N LEU A 76 5.43 8.56 -13.04
CA LEU A 76 6.23 8.99 -11.91
C LEU A 76 7.59 8.26 -11.90
N GLU A 77 8.65 9.01 -11.65
CA GLU A 77 9.98 8.44 -11.50
C GLU A 77 10.01 7.43 -10.33
N GLY A 78 10.62 6.28 -10.56
CA GLY A 78 10.68 5.20 -9.59
C GLY A 78 9.43 4.31 -9.51
N VAL A 79 8.38 4.61 -10.28
CA VAL A 79 7.23 3.71 -10.44
C VAL A 79 7.52 2.70 -11.56
N SER A 80 7.10 1.45 -11.37
CA SER A 80 7.18 0.41 -12.39
C SER A 80 6.44 0.84 -13.66
N ASN A 81 7.06 0.65 -14.80
CA ASN A 81 6.48 1.10 -16.06
C ASN A 81 5.19 0.32 -16.38
N TYR A 82 4.07 1.01 -16.28
CA TYR A 82 2.81 0.53 -16.78
C TYR A 82 2.76 0.81 -18.29
N LEU A 83 2.71 -0.27 -19.07
CA LEU A 83 2.77 -0.21 -20.53
C LEU A 83 1.41 -0.01 -21.16
N ASP A 84 0.37 -0.50 -20.49
CA ASP A 84 -1.01 -0.40 -20.92
C ASP A 84 -1.94 -0.71 -19.73
N VAL A 85 -3.11 -0.11 -19.71
CA VAL A 85 -4.20 -0.44 -18.78
C VAL A 85 -5.52 -0.35 -19.52
N TYR A 86 -6.40 -1.33 -19.33
CA TYR A 86 -7.67 -1.38 -20.06
C TYR A 86 -8.76 -2.00 -19.21
N VAL A 87 -9.92 -1.34 -19.16
CA VAL A 87 -11.13 -1.85 -18.52
C VAL A 87 -12.13 -2.22 -19.59
N GLN A 88 -12.68 -3.44 -19.50
CA GLN A 88 -13.78 -3.88 -20.34
C GLN A 88 -15.00 -4.16 -19.48
N ASP A 89 -15.91 -3.20 -19.40
CA ASP A 89 -17.23 -3.39 -18.80
C ASP A 89 -18.24 -3.85 -19.85
N ASN A 90 -18.83 -5.03 -19.64
CA ASN A 90 -19.87 -5.59 -20.50
C ASN A 90 -21.17 -5.72 -19.72
N GLN A 91 -21.92 -4.64 -19.67
CA GLN A 91 -23.19 -4.57 -18.94
C GLN A 91 -24.22 -5.59 -19.45
N ASN A 92 -24.22 -5.91 -20.75
CA ASN A 92 -25.13 -6.91 -21.33
C ASN A 92 -24.83 -8.32 -20.83
N LYS A 93 -23.54 -8.67 -20.67
CA LYS A 93 -23.10 -9.97 -20.14
C LYS A 93 -22.99 -9.97 -18.63
N LYS A 94 -23.03 -8.81 -18.01
CA LYS A 94 -22.74 -8.60 -16.59
C LYS A 94 -21.37 -9.16 -16.21
N THR A 95 -20.32 -8.67 -16.90
CA THR A 95 -18.93 -9.01 -16.64
C THR A 95 -18.08 -7.76 -16.73
N CYS A 96 -17.07 -7.68 -15.90
CA CYS A 96 -16.08 -6.63 -15.97
C CYS A 96 -14.66 -7.23 -15.87
N ASP A 97 -13.79 -6.77 -16.75
CA ASP A 97 -12.41 -7.19 -16.84
C ASP A 97 -11.50 -5.97 -16.70
N LEU A 98 -10.40 -6.12 -15.95
CA LEU A 98 -9.33 -5.13 -15.89
C LEU A 98 -8.01 -5.81 -16.30
N TYR A 99 -7.35 -5.23 -17.28
CA TYR A 99 -6.08 -5.67 -17.84
C TYR A 99 -4.99 -4.64 -17.52
N ILE A 100 -3.93 -5.06 -16.83
CA ILE A 100 -2.79 -4.21 -16.47
C ILE A 100 -1.53 -4.84 -17.04
N PHE A 101 -0.84 -4.11 -17.89
CA PHE A 101 0.42 -4.53 -18.51
C PHE A 101 1.57 -3.75 -17.89
N THR A 102 2.56 -4.48 -17.37
CA THR A 102 3.77 -3.90 -16.81
C THR A 102 5.00 -4.47 -17.48
N GLU A 103 6.11 -3.74 -17.46
CA GLU A 103 7.38 -4.32 -17.93
C GLU A 103 7.74 -5.57 -17.11
N GLU A 104 8.44 -6.51 -17.75
CA GLU A 104 8.95 -7.72 -17.10
C GLU A 104 10.26 -7.39 -16.38
N LEU A 105 10.21 -7.29 -15.04
CA LEU A 105 11.35 -7.01 -14.19
C LEU A 105 11.50 -8.09 -13.12
N THR A 106 12.71 -8.25 -12.59
CA THR A 106 12.98 -9.13 -11.46
C THR A 106 12.54 -8.44 -10.16
N SER A 107 11.78 -9.14 -9.32
CA SER A 107 11.40 -8.62 -8.00
C SER A 107 12.59 -8.61 -7.04
N LEU A 108 12.57 -7.70 -6.06
CA LEU A 108 13.53 -7.70 -4.97
C LEU A 108 13.44 -8.99 -4.14
N GLU A 109 12.23 -9.57 -4.02
CA GLU A 109 12.04 -10.86 -3.36
C GLU A 109 12.87 -11.98 -3.99
N GLU A 110 12.88 -12.07 -5.32
CA GLU A 110 13.69 -13.06 -6.03
C GLU A 110 15.19 -12.78 -5.85
N LEU A 111 15.58 -11.51 -5.88
CA LEU A 111 16.97 -11.11 -5.68
C LEU A 111 17.44 -11.45 -4.27
N MET A 112 16.64 -11.20 -3.24
CA MET A 112 16.96 -11.50 -1.83
C MET A 112 17.14 -13.00 -1.56
N LYS A 113 16.61 -13.89 -2.38
CA LYS A 113 16.81 -15.35 -2.24
C LYS A 113 18.24 -15.80 -2.57
N THR A 114 18.94 -15.02 -3.40
CA THR A 114 20.24 -15.42 -3.96
C THR A 114 21.37 -14.45 -3.67
N LYS A 115 21.06 -13.24 -3.20
CA LYS A 115 22.00 -12.16 -3.00
C LYS A 115 22.10 -11.76 -1.51
N THR A 116 23.33 -11.62 -1.04
CA THR A 116 23.65 -10.87 0.17
C THR A 116 23.96 -9.43 -0.23
N PHE A 117 23.46 -8.48 0.51
CA PHE A 117 23.63 -7.05 0.22
C PHE A 117 24.77 -6.47 1.04
N ALA A 118 25.65 -5.72 0.40
CA ALA A 118 26.64 -4.91 1.08
C ALA A 118 25.97 -3.65 1.69
N GLU A 119 26.61 -3.05 2.67
CA GLU A 119 26.06 -1.90 3.40
C GLU A 119 25.73 -0.72 2.47
N ASP A 120 26.62 -0.38 1.55
CA ASP A 120 26.42 0.67 0.56
C ASP A 120 25.23 0.40 -0.36
N GLU A 121 24.95 -0.87 -0.70
CA GLU A 121 23.77 -1.26 -1.47
C GLU A 121 22.47 -1.07 -0.67
N VAL A 122 22.51 -1.34 0.66
CA VAL A 122 21.35 -1.09 1.53
C VAL A 122 21.09 0.41 1.69
N VAL A 123 22.14 1.19 1.84
CA VAL A 123 22.04 2.66 1.89
C VAL A 123 21.48 3.21 0.59
N ASP A 124 21.98 2.74 -0.57
CA ASP A 124 21.48 3.14 -1.89
C ASP A 124 20.02 2.74 -2.11
N PHE A 125 19.63 1.55 -1.69
CA PHE A 125 18.25 1.11 -1.68
C PHE A 125 17.36 2.07 -0.88
N GLY A 126 17.76 2.37 0.37
CA GLY A 126 16.98 3.25 1.24
C GLY A 126 16.85 4.68 0.69
N ILE A 127 17.91 5.22 0.06
CA ILE A 127 17.88 6.54 -0.60
C ILE A 127 16.87 6.52 -1.76
N GLN A 128 16.96 5.54 -2.69
CA GLN A 128 16.07 5.44 -3.82
C GLN A 128 14.60 5.24 -3.39
N MET A 129 14.36 4.37 -2.41
CA MET A 129 13.01 4.18 -1.85
C MET A 129 12.48 5.48 -1.24
N SER A 130 13.30 6.22 -0.51
CA SER A 130 12.88 7.51 0.07
C SER A 130 12.53 8.54 -1.02
N GLU A 131 13.25 8.58 -2.14
CA GLU A 131 12.92 9.43 -3.29
C GLU A 131 11.58 9.08 -3.90
N MET A 132 11.30 7.78 -4.07
CA MET A 132 10.01 7.30 -4.56
C MET A 132 8.86 7.65 -3.61
N LEU A 133 9.06 7.49 -2.29
CA LEU A 133 8.07 7.89 -1.29
C LEU A 133 7.79 9.42 -1.32
N GLN A 134 8.82 10.24 -1.51
CA GLN A 134 8.63 11.69 -1.71
C GLN A 134 7.82 11.97 -2.97
N THR A 135 8.12 11.28 -4.07
CA THR A 135 7.39 11.44 -5.33
C THR A 135 5.90 11.08 -5.16
N LEU A 136 5.59 9.97 -4.47
CA LEU A 136 4.20 9.60 -4.16
C LEU A 136 3.52 10.65 -3.28
N ALA A 137 4.24 11.19 -2.29
CA ALA A 137 3.72 12.23 -1.41
C ALA A 137 3.33 13.51 -2.17
N THR A 138 4.04 13.90 -3.25
CA THR A 138 3.65 15.05 -4.11
C THR A 138 2.27 14.86 -4.76
N LYS A 139 1.80 13.61 -4.85
CA LYS A 139 0.47 13.25 -5.35
C LYS A 139 -0.54 13.01 -4.22
N ASN A 140 -0.20 13.43 -2.99
CA ASN A 140 -1.00 13.14 -1.80
C ASN A 140 -1.38 11.66 -1.66
N THR A 141 -0.45 10.76 -2.02
CA THR A 141 -0.64 9.32 -1.92
C THR A 141 0.55 8.64 -1.24
N PHE A 142 0.31 7.48 -0.64
CA PHE A 142 1.30 6.53 -0.15
C PHE A 142 0.98 5.16 -0.73
N HIS A 143 1.92 4.23 -0.71
CA HIS A 143 1.72 2.92 -1.31
C HIS A 143 0.83 2.01 -0.44
N GLY A 144 1.13 1.90 0.84
CA GLY A 144 0.37 1.13 1.82
C GLY A 144 0.61 -0.39 1.78
N ASN A 145 1.35 -0.91 0.79
CA ASN A 145 1.64 -2.34 0.60
C ASN A 145 3.06 -2.56 0.06
N ILE A 146 4.05 -1.85 0.63
CA ILE A 146 5.45 -2.02 0.23
C ILE A 146 5.98 -3.35 0.77
N SER A 147 6.48 -4.19 -0.14
CA SER A 147 7.13 -5.47 0.17
C SER A 147 8.16 -5.79 -0.92
N PRO A 148 9.12 -6.69 -0.70
CA PRO A 148 10.07 -7.10 -1.73
C PRO A 148 9.43 -7.63 -3.02
N LYS A 149 8.20 -8.16 -2.94
CA LYS A 149 7.40 -8.63 -4.07
C LYS A 149 6.96 -7.48 -4.98
N ASN A 150 6.70 -6.31 -4.40
CA ASN A 150 6.22 -5.11 -5.09
C ASN A 150 7.33 -4.12 -5.44
N ILE A 151 8.58 -4.47 -5.17
CA ILE A 151 9.76 -3.72 -5.57
C ILE A 151 10.47 -4.50 -6.67
N PHE A 152 10.81 -3.82 -7.74
CA PHE A 152 11.45 -4.40 -8.92
C PHE A 152 12.81 -3.78 -9.14
N VAL A 153 13.71 -4.56 -9.76
CA VAL A 153 15.09 -4.14 -10.04
C VAL A 153 15.28 -4.09 -11.56
N THR A 154 15.73 -2.95 -12.04
CA THR A 154 16.07 -2.74 -13.46
C THR A 154 17.45 -3.31 -13.78
N ALA A 155 17.74 -3.46 -15.06
CA ALA A 155 19.03 -4.00 -15.53
C ALA A 155 20.24 -3.11 -15.13
N ASP A 156 20.03 -1.82 -14.89
CA ASP A 156 21.03 -0.86 -14.41
C ASP A 156 21.07 -0.77 -12.87
N GLY A 157 20.38 -1.67 -12.17
CA GLY A 157 20.42 -1.77 -10.71
C GLY A 157 19.56 -0.74 -9.96
N LYS A 158 18.68 -0.02 -10.65
CA LYS A 158 17.74 0.87 -10.01
C LYS A 158 16.50 0.13 -9.52
N TYR A 159 15.89 0.68 -8.46
CA TYR A 159 14.66 0.13 -7.91
C TYR A 159 13.44 0.86 -8.45
N LYS A 160 12.34 0.12 -8.61
CA LYS A 160 11.02 0.64 -8.96
C LYS A 160 9.95 0.04 -8.08
N ILE A 161 8.95 0.82 -7.71
CA ILE A 161 7.77 0.37 -6.97
C ILE A 161 6.63 0.05 -7.94
N GLY A 162 6.00 -1.10 -7.75
CA GLY A 162 4.75 -1.48 -8.42
C GLY A 162 3.78 -2.12 -7.44
N GLY A 163 2.74 -2.77 -7.93
CA GLY A 163 1.79 -3.48 -7.06
C GLY A 163 0.89 -2.53 -6.27
N PHE A 164 0.52 -1.40 -6.85
CA PHE A 164 -0.41 -0.44 -6.23
C PHE A 164 -1.84 -0.98 -6.11
N THR A 165 -2.19 -2.00 -6.90
CA THR A 165 -3.52 -2.58 -6.96
C THR A 165 -3.60 -3.83 -6.11
N ASP A 166 -4.60 -3.89 -5.23
CA ASP A 166 -4.96 -5.05 -4.44
C ASP A 166 -6.45 -5.35 -4.62
N PHE A 167 -6.75 -6.30 -5.49
CA PHE A 167 -8.14 -6.63 -5.86
C PHE A 167 -8.89 -7.43 -4.80
N GLU A 168 -8.20 -8.08 -3.89
CA GLU A 168 -8.82 -8.86 -2.82
C GLU A 168 -8.88 -8.13 -1.47
N GLY A 169 -8.19 -6.99 -1.34
CA GLY A 169 -8.05 -6.27 -0.07
C GLY A 169 -7.37 -7.12 1.00
N LYS A 170 -6.61 -8.13 0.56
CA LYS A 170 -5.87 -9.03 1.44
C LYS A 170 -4.40 -8.69 1.43
N ILE A 171 -3.83 -8.62 2.61
CA ILE A 171 -2.40 -8.53 2.78
C ILE A 171 -1.84 -9.94 2.72
N ASP A 172 -1.22 -10.31 1.60
CA ASP A 172 -0.66 -11.64 1.39
C ASP A 172 0.55 -11.91 2.28
N ASP A 173 1.42 -10.91 2.42
CA ASP A 173 2.63 -11.00 3.23
C ASP A 173 2.62 -10.01 4.38
N LYS A 174 2.42 -10.52 5.60
CA LYS A 174 2.45 -9.73 6.83
C LYS A 174 3.86 -9.36 7.29
N SER A 175 4.88 -9.89 6.63
CA SER A 175 6.27 -9.73 7.04
C SER A 175 6.77 -8.29 7.00
N TYR A 176 6.18 -7.46 6.14
CA TYR A 176 6.68 -6.10 5.89
C TYR A 176 5.69 -4.99 6.28
N ILE A 177 4.43 -5.32 6.59
CA ILE A 177 3.43 -4.32 6.96
C ILE A 177 3.67 -3.73 8.35
N ALA A 178 3.21 -2.51 8.51
CA ALA A 178 3.27 -1.81 9.79
C ALA A 178 2.22 -2.32 10.79
N PRO A 179 2.48 -2.22 12.12
CA PRO A 179 1.55 -2.70 13.15
C PRO A 179 0.15 -2.08 13.07
N GLU A 180 0.04 -0.80 12.72
CA GLU A 180 -1.25 -0.11 12.54
C GLU A 180 -2.05 -0.72 11.38
N VAL A 181 -1.40 -1.11 10.28
CA VAL A 181 -2.05 -1.78 9.15
C VAL A 181 -2.57 -3.16 9.56
N PHE A 182 -1.77 -3.91 10.32
CA PHE A 182 -2.20 -5.20 10.87
C PHE A 182 -3.41 -5.07 11.78
N ARG A 183 -3.48 -4.01 12.59
CA ARG A 183 -4.63 -3.71 13.46
C ARG A 183 -5.82 -3.11 12.71
N GLN A 184 -5.73 -2.98 11.38
CA GLN A 184 -6.74 -2.35 10.54
C GLN A 184 -6.99 -0.86 10.90
N GLU A 185 -5.99 -0.21 11.47
CA GLU A 185 -5.94 1.23 11.70
C GLU A 185 -5.52 1.93 10.41
N HIS A 186 -5.67 3.25 10.39
CA HIS A 186 -5.28 4.01 9.20
C HIS A 186 -3.78 4.10 9.06
N GLY A 187 -3.30 3.75 7.87
CA GLY A 187 -1.94 4.02 7.47
C GLY A 187 -1.77 5.46 6.98
N ASP A 188 -0.55 5.94 7.04
CA ASP A 188 -0.10 7.22 6.48
C ASP A 188 1.28 7.04 5.81
N TYR A 189 1.96 8.13 5.50
CA TYR A 189 3.31 8.08 4.90
C TYR A 189 4.33 7.34 5.77
N THR A 190 4.15 7.33 7.10
CA THR A 190 5.06 6.63 8.03
C THR A 190 4.88 5.11 7.96
N THR A 191 3.75 4.64 7.44
CA THR A 191 3.48 3.22 7.16
C THR A 191 4.44 2.68 6.10
N ASP A 192 4.63 3.42 5.01
CA ASP A 192 5.58 3.04 3.95
C ASP A 192 7.03 3.11 4.44
N ILE A 193 7.36 4.12 5.26
CA ILE A 193 8.67 4.25 5.92
C ILE A 193 8.96 3.01 6.76
N TYR A 194 7.99 2.52 7.53
CA TYR A 194 8.13 1.30 8.30
C TYR A 194 8.42 0.10 7.41
N SER A 195 7.66 -0.08 6.34
CA SER A 195 7.85 -1.20 5.42
C SER A 195 9.22 -1.19 4.76
N VAL A 196 9.70 -0.01 4.31
CA VAL A 196 11.07 0.18 3.80
C VAL A 196 12.09 -0.16 4.89
N GLY A 197 11.88 0.27 6.13
CA GLY A 197 12.75 -0.05 7.27
C GLY A 197 12.87 -1.56 7.51
N ILE A 198 11.77 -2.31 7.47
CA ILE A 198 11.79 -3.78 7.63
C ILE A 198 12.52 -4.45 6.46
N ILE A 199 12.41 -3.93 5.23
CA ILE A 199 13.15 -4.48 4.08
C ILE A 199 14.65 -4.23 4.26
N MET A 200 15.07 -3.00 4.63
CA MET A 200 16.47 -2.69 4.94
C MET A 200 17.00 -3.56 6.09
N TYR A 201 16.18 -3.77 7.13
CA TYR A 201 16.51 -4.68 8.23
C TYR A 201 16.81 -6.08 7.69
N ALA A 202 15.91 -6.64 6.88
CA ALA A 202 16.08 -7.99 6.33
C ALA A 202 17.33 -8.08 5.42
N MET A 203 17.63 -7.04 4.64
CA MET A 203 18.84 -6.97 3.80
C MET A 203 20.12 -7.01 4.68
N CYS A 204 20.11 -6.35 5.84
CA CYS A 204 21.21 -6.36 6.83
C CYS A 204 21.15 -7.55 7.81
N ASN A 205 20.22 -8.51 7.63
CA ASN A 205 20.00 -9.60 8.59
C ASN A 205 19.83 -10.96 7.92
N GLY A 206 20.49 -11.16 6.78
CA GLY A 206 20.43 -12.42 6.03
C GLY A 206 19.05 -12.82 5.57
N GLY A 207 18.18 -11.84 5.24
CA GLY A 207 16.80 -12.05 4.79
C GLY A 207 15.79 -12.25 5.92
N LYS A 208 16.23 -12.30 7.19
CA LYS A 208 15.37 -12.48 8.37
C LYS A 208 14.80 -11.13 8.82
N ILE A 209 13.50 -11.08 9.09
CA ILE A 209 12.83 -9.90 9.68
C ILE A 209 13.13 -9.77 11.18
N PRO A 210 12.82 -8.62 11.84
CA PRO A 210 12.99 -8.49 13.29
C PRO A 210 12.31 -9.63 14.05
N PHE A 211 13.01 -10.15 15.07
CA PHE A 211 12.66 -11.30 15.93
C PHE A 211 12.76 -12.69 15.27
N GLU A 212 12.88 -12.78 13.94
CA GLU A 212 13.06 -14.03 13.24
C GLU A 212 14.48 -14.60 13.50
N ASN A 213 14.54 -15.87 13.95
CA ASN A 213 15.77 -16.60 14.23
C ASN A 213 15.52 -18.10 14.19
N ASP A 214 16.52 -18.93 14.48
CA ASP A 214 16.40 -20.38 14.40
C ASP A 214 15.35 -21.00 15.37
N SER A 215 14.96 -20.24 16.41
CA SER A 215 13.96 -20.64 17.41
C SER A 215 12.61 -19.92 17.24
N CYS A 216 12.53 -18.93 16.38
CA CYS A 216 11.35 -18.12 16.13
C CYS A 216 11.16 -17.95 14.61
N ASP A 217 10.17 -18.64 14.06
CA ASP A 217 9.84 -18.55 12.65
C ASP A 217 9.25 -17.18 12.26
N ARG A 218 9.10 -16.94 10.97
CA ARG A 218 8.61 -15.68 10.42
C ARG A 218 7.22 -15.29 10.92
N ASP A 219 6.30 -16.24 11.03
CA ASP A 219 4.95 -15.98 11.53
C ASP A 219 4.95 -15.57 13.02
N SER A 220 5.77 -16.23 13.82
CA SER A 220 5.97 -15.87 15.23
C SER A 220 6.66 -14.54 15.39
N ALA A 221 7.67 -14.24 14.57
CA ALA A 221 8.34 -12.94 14.50
C ALA A 221 7.38 -11.80 14.14
N CYS A 222 6.46 -12.02 13.21
CA CYS A 222 5.39 -11.07 12.90
C CYS A 222 4.49 -10.78 14.11
N LYS A 223 4.10 -11.81 14.88
CA LYS A 223 3.29 -11.64 16.11
C LYS A 223 4.04 -10.82 17.15
N GLU A 224 5.33 -11.04 17.34
CA GLU A 224 6.17 -10.24 18.25
C GLU A 224 6.22 -8.77 17.81
N ARG A 225 6.42 -8.49 16.52
CA ARG A 225 6.38 -7.12 15.97
C ARG A 225 5.04 -6.43 16.22
N PHE A 226 3.94 -7.13 15.96
CA PHE A 226 2.60 -6.56 16.10
C PHE A 226 2.16 -6.39 17.56
N SER A 227 2.86 -7.04 18.50
CA SER A 227 2.63 -6.82 19.94
C SER A 227 3.13 -5.44 20.42
N GLY A 228 3.83 -4.69 19.59
CA GLY A 228 4.42 -3.40 19.95
C GLY A 228 5.80 -3.51 20.61
N LYS A 229 6.45 -4.67 20.52
CA LYS A 229 7.79 -4.89 21.05
C LYS A 229 8.81 -4.08 20.24
N ALA A 230 9.71 -3.40 20.94
CA ALA A 230 10.77 -2.62 20.32
C ALA A 230 11.71 -3.52 19.49
N VAL A 231 12.00 -3.08 18.27
CA VAL A 231 12.89 -3.77 17.35
C VAL A 231 14.34 -3.54 17.76
N THR A 232 15.13 -4.62 17.85
CA THR A 232 16.58 -4.56 18.05
C THR A 232 17.29 -4.29 16.72
N ALA A 233 18.55 -3.85 16.76
CA ALA A 233 19.33 -3.61 15.54
C ALA A 233 19.55 -4.91 14.73
N PRO A 234 19.68 -4.82 13.40
CA PRO A 234 20.07 -5.96 12.56
C PRO A 234 21.52 -6.41 12.84
N SER A 235 21.88 -7.61 12.36
CA SER A 235 23.21 -8.18 12.59
C SER A 235 24.34 -7.42 11.89
N GLU A 236 24.09 -7.01 10.65
CA GLU A 236 25.06 -6.35 9.77
C GLU A 236 24.80 -4.86 9.64
N GLY A 237 25.80 -4.11 9.17
CA GLY A 237 25.76 -2.66 8.98
C GLY A 237 26.46 -1.91 10.12
N ASP A 238 26.85 -0.67 9.86
CA ASP A 238 27.42 0.20 10.88
C ASP A 238 26.35 0.73 11.86
N GLU A 239 26.76 1.33 12.96
CA GLU A 239 25.85 1.79 14.02
C GLU A 239 24.91 2.91 13.53
N LYS A 240 25.31 3.70 12.52
CA LYS A 240 24.47 4.78 11.96
C LYS A 240 23.37 4.19 11.09
N LEU A 241 23.71 3.26 10.19
CA LEU A 241 22.72 2.55 9.36
C LEU A 241 21.74 1.78 10.24
N LYS A 242 22.24 1.05 11.25
CA LYS A 242 21.41 0.35 12.24
C LYS A 242 20.44 1.29 12.94
N SER A 243 20.90 2.48 13.35
CA SER A 243 20.07 3.49 14.00
C SER A 243 18.95 3.99 13.06
N VAL A 244 19.28 4.27 11.78
CA VAL A 244 18.29 4.69 10.78
C VAL A 244 17.22 3.62 10.60
N ILE A 245 17.61 2.35 10.50
CA ILE A 245 16.70 1.22 10.34
C ILE A 245 15.81 1.07 11.58
N VAL A 246 16.37 1.09 12.79
CA VAL A 246 15.60 0.92 14.04
C VAL A 246 14.58 2.04 14.23
N ILE A 247 14.92 3.29 13.89
CA ILE A 247 13.96 4.41 13.94
C ILE A 247 12.82 4.20 12.93
N ALA A 248 13.12 3.76 11.70
CA ALA A 248 12.10 3.46 10.71
C ALA A 248 11.15 2.34 11.17
N CYS A 249 11.68 1.35 11.90
CA CYS A 249 10.95 0.17 12.38
C CYS A 249 10.24 0.36 13.74
N GLN A 250 10.12 1.58 14.27
CA GLN A 250 9.44 1.80 15.55
C GLN A 250 7.97 1.35 15.48
N PRO A 251 7.46 0.59 16.48
CA PRO A 251 6.08 0.13 16.50
C PRO A 251 5.06 1.27 16.51
N ASP A 252 5.34 2.32 17.27
CA ASP A 252 4.55 3.55 17.30
C ASP A 252 5.00 4.48 16.17
N ASN A 253 4.06 4.88 15.30
CA ASN A 253 4.33 5.77 14.17
C ASN A 253 4.82 7.16 14.62
N ALA A 254 4.45 7.61 15.83
CA ALA A 254 4.94 8.86 16.41
C ALA A 254 6.46 8.87 16.62
N ASN A 255 7.08 7.71 16.81
CA ASN A 255 8.50 7.53 17.05
C ASN A 255 9.30 7.20 15.78
N ARG A 256 8.67 7.11 14.62
CA ARG A 256 9.33 6.89 13.31
C ARG A 256 9.84 8.19 12.71
N TRP A 257 10.63 8.06 11.66
CA TRP A 257 10.92 9.16 10.75
C TRP A 257 9.62 9.80 10.27
N LYS A 258 9.50 11.12 10.36
CA LYS A 258 8.24 11.84 10.08
C LYS A 258 7.91 11.91 8.60
N ASN A 259 8.95 11.90 7.75
CA ASN A 259 8.79 11.92 6.29
C ASN A 259 9.98 11.25 5.61
N ALA A 260 9.82 10.96 4.33
CA ALA A 260 10.84 10.31 3.52
C ALA A 260 12.09 11.19 3.30
N SER A 261 11.98 12.53 3.38
CA SER A 261 13.13 13.41 3.27
C SER A 261 14.09 13.23 4.43
N ASN A 262 13.58 13.03 5.65
CA ASN A 262 14.42 12.87 6.84
C ASN A 262 15.25 11.58 6.75
N ILE A 263 14.64 10.46 6.35
CA ILE A 263 15.38 9.19 6.18
C ILE A 263 16.38 9.28 5.02
N LYS A 264 16.01 9.91 3.89
CA LYS A 264 16.90 10.16 2.77
C LYS A 264 18.14 10.95 3.20
N ASN A 265 17.96 12.05 3.94
CA ASN A 265 19.05 12.90 4.41
C ASN A 265 19.99 12.12 5.35
N ALA A 266 19.44 11.33 6.26
CA ALA A 266 20.25 10.49 7.16
C ALA A 266 21.09 9.47 6.37
N LEU A 267 20.48 8.75 5.42
CA LEU A 267 21.17 7.78 4.56
C LEU A 267 22.21 8.44 3.63
N THR A 268 21.90 9.63 3.08
CA THR A 268 22.85 10.38 2.25
C THR A 268 24.07 10.82 3.06
N SER A 269 23.89 11.18 4.34
CA SER A 269 25.01 11.48 5.23
C SER A 269 25.91 10.27 5.45
N ILE A 270 25.34 9.07 5.63
CA ILE A 270 26.09 7.80 5.73
C ILE A 270 26.87 7.56 4.43
N LYS A 271 26.24 7.70 3.27
CA LYS A 271 26.89 7.52 1.96
C LYS A 271 28.06 8.46 1.74
N THR A 272 27.94 9.72 2.17
CA THR A 272 29.04 10.71 2.06
C THR A 272 30.15 10.45 3.05
N GLU A 273 29.89 9.81 4.18
CA GLU A 273 30.85 9.49 5.23
C GLU A 273 31.64 8.20 4.98
N ILE A 274 31.10 7.27 4.17
CA ILE A 274 31.91 6.23 3.53
C ILE A 274 33.05 6.91 2.72
N GLY A 275 32.90 8.21 2.39
CA GLY A 275 33.94 9.10 1.87
C GLY A 275 34.62 10.03 2.90
N THR A 276 33.98 10.44 4.01
CA THR A 276 34.54 11.37 5.05
C THR A 276 33.67 11.40 6.32
N SER A 277 34.22 11.35 7.52
CA SER A 277 33.50 11.25 8.82
C SER A 277 32.92 12.57 9.37
N SER A 278 31.61 12.63 9.73
CA SER A 278 30.93 13.60 10.64
C SER A 278 29.47 13.24 11.01
N PRO A 279 28.85 13.80 12.09
CA PRO A 279 27.85 13.13 12.91
C PRO A 279 26.38 13.23 12.42
N VAL A 280 25.57 12.24 12.87
CA VAL A 280 24.12 12.06 12.60
C VAL A 280 23.30 13.25 13.13
N PRO A 281 22.30 13.78 12.38
CA PRO A 281 21.34 14.74 12.92
C PRO A 281 20.41 14.10 13.96
N ASN A 282 20.25 14.77 15.09
CA ASN A 282 19.37 14.39 16.18
C ASN A 282 17.89 14.33 15.74
N PRO A 283 17.11 13.28 16.08
CA PRO A 283 15.70 13.14 15.74
C PRO A 283 14.75 14.14 16.45
N ASP A 284 15.27 15.00 17.34
CA ASP A 284 14.48 15.91 18.19
C ASP A 284 13.95 17.18 17.49
N VAL A 285 13.77 17.20 16.16
CA VAL A 285 13.01 18.27 15.50
C VAL A 285 11.54 17.99 15.70
N VAL A 286 10.97 18.60 16.75
CA VAL A 286 9.53 18.63 17.02
C VAL A 286 8.85 19.40 15.89
N VAL A 287 8.15 18.70 15.00
CA VAL A 287 7.19 19.31 14.07
C VAL A 287 5.86 19.45 14.82
N PRO A 288 5.16 20.60 14.77
CA PRO A 288 3.86 20.76 15.41
C PRO A 288 2.85 19.71 14.96
N GLU A 289 2.03 19.18 15.88
CA GLU A 289 1.12 18.03 15.67
C GLU A 289 0.02 18.24 14.60
N ASN A 290 -0.18 19.46 14.07
CA ASN A 290 -1.26 19.82 13.16
C ASN A 290 -0.77 20.53 11.88
N THR A 291 0.26 20.03 11.22
CA THR A 291 0.71 20.59 9.95
C THR A 291 0.63 19.58 8.82
N ASP A 292 0.28 20.06 7.60
CA ASP A 292 0.39 19.28 6.37
C ASP A 292 1.85 19.05 5.97
N PHE A 293 2.07 18.37 4.85
CA PHE A 293 3.39 18.02 4.34
C PHE A 293 4.28 19.26 4.04
N ASP A 294 3.66 20.41 3.74
CA ASP A 294 4.33 21.68 3.42
C ASP A 294 4.51 22.58 4.65
N GLY A 295 4.09 22.10 5.85
CA GLY A 295 4.20 22.84 7.12
C GLY A 295 3.06 23.81 7.38
N ASN A 296 1.95 23.74 6.63
CA ASN A 296 0.77 24.56 6.87
C ASN A 296 -0.10 23.96 7.98
N VAL A 297 -0.66 24.81 8.84
CA VAL A 297 -1.57 24.37 9.91
C VAL A 297 -2.86 23.83 9.29
N LEU A 298 -3.23 22.58 9.64
CA LEU A 298 -4.49 21.97 9.21
C LEU A 298 -5.65 22.66 9.94
N GLU A 299 -6.73 23.00 9.21
CA GLU A 299 -7.94 23.55 9.80
C GLU A 299 -8.54 22.58 10.82
N GLU A 300 -8.92 23.14 12.00
CA GLU A 300 -9.59 22.39 13.06
C GLU A 300 -11.08 22.27 12.71
N TYR A 301 -11.56 21.02 12.53
CA TYR A 301 -12.95 20.76 12.21
C TYR A 301 -13.77 20.52 13.48
N ASP A 302 -14.95 21.17 13.57
CA ASP A 302 -15.90 20.91 14.63
C ASP A 302 -16.64 19.59 14.39
N PHE A 303 -16.23 18.56 15.12
CA PHE A 303 -16.80 17.22 15.02
C PHE A 303 -18.24 17.12 15.55
N ASP A 304 -18.64 18.03 16.43
CA ASP A 304 -20.00 18.04 16.97
C ASP A 304 -20.98 18.60 15.93
N GLU A 305 -20.58 19.61 15.14
CA GLU A 305 -21.36 20.13 14.02
C GLU A 305 -21.55 19.06 12.95
N LEU A 306 -20.48 18.35 12.56
CA LEU A 306 -20.55 17.26 11.58
C LEU A 306 -21.42 16.08 12.08
N ARG A 307 -21.35 15.74 13.36
CA ARG A 307 -22.19 14.71 13.97
C ARG A 307 -23.66 15.07 13.87
N HIS A 308 -24.02 16.31 14.18
CA HIS A 308 -25.39 16.81 14.14
C HIS A 308 -25.95 16.79 12.70
N GLU A 309 -25.13 17.16 11.73
CA GLU A 309 -25.51 17.15 10.31
C GLU A 309 -25.81 15.73 9.80
N PHE A 310 -25.02 14.72 10.21
CA PHE A 310 -25.15 13.36 9.67
C PHE A 310 -26.10 12.44 10.44
N PHE A 311 -26.27 12.60 11.76
CA PHE A 311 -26.99 11.64 12.60
C PHE A 311 -28.10 12.25 13.46
N GLY A 312 -28.18 13.57 13.58
CA GLY A 312 -29.14 14.25 14.44
C GLY A 312 -28.89 14.07 15.95
N ASP A 313 -29.77 14.64 16.78
CA ASP A 313 -29.67 14.56 18.22
C ASP A 313 -29.98 13.14 18.74
N GLY A 314 -29.12 12.62 19.60
CA GLY A 314 -29.35 11.34 20.31
C GLY A 314 -28.56 10.12 19.80
N ALA A 315 -27.57 10.27 18.93
CA ALA A 315 -26.71 9.16 18.49
C ALA A 315 -25.84 8.62 19.67
N PRO A 316 -25.71 7.27 19.81
CA PRO A 316 -24.89 6.67 20.86
C PRO A 316 -23.39 7.01 20.75
N ILE A 317 -22.67 7.07 21.86
CA ILE A 317 -21.23 7.39 21.97
C ILE A 317 -20.34 6.47 21.09
N LEU A 318 -20.72 5.21 20.92
CA LEU A 318 -20.02 4.28 20.04
C LEU A 318 -20.08 4.70 18.56
N THR A 319 -21.14 5.40 18.16
CA THR A 319 -21.31 5.99 16.83
C THR A 319 -20.36 7.18 16.65
N GLU A 320 -20.08 7.91 17.72
CA GLU A 320 -19.18 9.07 17.73
C GLU A 320 -17.71 8.66 17.47
N MET A 321 -17.25 7.60 18.12
CA MET A 321 -15.89 7.08 17.90
C MET A 321 -15.71 6.52 16.48
N TYR A 322 -16.75 5.85 15.96
CA TYR A 322 -16.79 5.39 14.57
C TYR A 322 -16.83 6.55 13.58
N LEU A 323 -17.59 7.59 13.90
CA LEU A 323 -17.72 8.78 13.08
C LEU A 323 -16.44 9.62 13.09
N LYS A 324 -15.83 9.87 14.26
CA LYS A 324 -14.54 10.55 14.36
C LYS A 324 -13.47 9.83 13.54
N ASN A 325 -13.38 8.51 13.67
CA ASN A 325 -12.45 7.70 12.89
C ASN A 325 -12.75 7.76 11.39
N MET A 326 -14.03 7.77 11.02
CA MET A 326 -14.48 7.80 9.63
C MET A 326 -14.37 9.18 8.99
N ILE A 327 -14.61 10.26 9.76
CA ILE A 327 -14.43 11.64 9.29
C ILE A 327 -12.93 11.98 9.21
N MET A 328 -12.12 11.57 10.18
CA MET A 328 -10.66 11.69 10.08
C MET A 328 -10.09 10.86 8.93
N MET A 329 -10.69 9.71 8.66
CA MET A 329 -10.46 8.93 7.45
C MET A 329 -10.83 9.72 6.19
N ASN A 330 -12.01 10.32 6.14
CA ASN A 330 -12.50 11.10 5.00
C ASN A 330 -11.66 12.36 4.75
N LEU A 331 -11.31 13.11 5.80
CA LEU A 331 -10.52 14.34 5.69
C LEU A 331 -9.07 14.07 5.27
N ARG A 332 -8.46 12.99 5.80
CA ARG A 332 -7.14 12.52 5.36
C ARG A 332 -7.16 11.89 3.96
N ILE A 333 -8.32 11.52 3.46
CA ILE A 333 -8.57 10.84 2.19
C ILE A 333 -9.18 11.78 1.13
N GLN A 334 -9.88 12.84 1.50
CA GLN A 334 -10.28 13.90 0.54
C GLN A 334 -9.07 14.53 -0.15
N ASN A 335 -7.92 14.55 0.53
CA ASN A 335 -6.65 14.91 -0.10
C ASN A 335 -6.03 13.78 -0.97
N ARG A 336 -6.58 12.55 -0.96
CA ARG A 336 -5.99 11.42 -1.67
C ARG A 336 -6.73 10.95 -2.92
N LEU A 337 -8.06 10.95 -2.91
CA LEU A 337 -8.87 10.41 -4.00
C LEU A 337 -10.32 10.85 -3.79
N ASN A 338 -10.70 11.96 -4.40
CA ASN A 338 -12.01 12.60 -4.23
C ASN A 338 -13.24 11.72 -4.56
N ARG A 339 -13.09 10.51 -5.09
CA ARG A 339 -14.22 9.66 -5.48
C ARG A 339 -14.24 8.28 -4.80
N ARG A 340 -13.11 7.60 -4.72
CA ARG A 340 -13.01 6.19 -4.32
C ARG A 340 -13.60 5.88 -2.95
N ILE A 341 -13.44 6.78 -2.02
CA ILE A 341 -13.85 6.58 -0.62
C ILE A 341 -15.25 7.10 -0.34
N ILE A 342 -15.69 8.12 -1.05
CA ILE A 342 -17.08 8.57 -0.98
C ILE A 342 -18.01 7.41 -1.36
N LEU A 343 -17.64 6.58 -2.33
CA LEU A 343 -18.46 5.41 -2.72
C LEU A 343 -18.40 4.29 -1.68
N THR A 344 -17.20 3.89 -1.24
CA THR A 344 -17.05 2.84 -0.21
C THR A 344 -17.69 3.25 1.10
N ILE A 345 -17.61 4.53 1.47
CA ILE A 345 -18.29 5.08 2.64
C ILE A 345 -19.80 5.15 2.41
N ARG A 346 -20.28 5.59 1.26
CA ARG A 346 -21.73 5.57 0.94
C ARG A 346 -22.30 4.17 0.95
N MET A 347 -21.57 3.16 0.46
CA MET A 347 -21.98 1.76 0.51
C MET A 347 -22.05 1.22 1.94
N ARG A 348 -21.00 1.45 2.76
CA ARG A 348 -21.00 1.06 4.17
C ARG A 348 -22.07 1.83 4.97
N PHE A 349 -22.33 3.10 4.66
CA PHE A 349 -23.41 3.85 5.28
C PHE A 349 -24.79 3.30 4.93
N ARG A 350 -25.04 2.92 3.69
CA ARG A 350 -26.31 2.27 3.32
C ARG A 350 -26.47 0.95 4.05
N GLN A 351 -25.43 0.13 4.13
CA GLN A 351 -25.46 -1.14 4.86
C GLN A 351 -25.64 -0.94 6.36
N LEU A 352 -24.94 0.02 6.98
CA LEU A 352 -25.10 0.36 8.40
C LEU A 352 -26.48 0.97 8.70
N ARG A 353 -26.99 1.84 7.83
CA ARG A 353 -28.35 2.38 7.96
C ARG A 353 -29.42 1.29 7.86
N THR A 354 -29.21 0.32 6.98
CA THR A 354 -30.11 -0.85 6.85
C THR A 354 -30.00 -1.77 8.07
N LEU A 355 -28.79 -2.04 8.57
CA LEU A 355 -28.57 -2.81 9.80
C LEU A 355 -29.15 -2.09 11.03
N PHE A 356 -28.99 -0.78 11.14
CA PHE A 356 -29.54 0.03 12.24
C PHE A 356 -31.06 0.07 12.20
N LEU A 357 -31.67 0.19 11.02
CA LEU A 357 -33.12 0.08 10.84
C LEU A 357 -33.63 -1.33 11.20
N ILE A 358 -32.91 -2.38 10.83
CA ILE A 358 -33.27 -3.77 11.19
C ILE A 358 -33.14 -4.01 12.70
N MET A 359 -32.08 -3.48 13.32
CA MET A 359 -31.90 -3.58 14.80
C MET A 359 -32.96 -2.80 15.56
N ASN A 360 -33.33 -1.60 15.13
CA ASN A 360 -34.39 -0.81 15.75
C ASN A 360 -35.79 -1.43 15.52
N LEU A 361 -36.07 -2.02 14.37
CA LEU A 361 -37.27 -2.79 14.13
C LEU A 361 -37.34 -4.07 14.99
N LYS A 362 -36.23 -4.74 15.23
CA LYS A 362 -36.18 -5.89 16.16
C LYS A 362 -36.34 -5.46 17.61
N ALA A 363 -35.75 -4.35 18.01
CA ALA A 363 -35.93 -3.78 19.39
C ALA A 363 -37.35 -3.31 19.60
N ALA A 364 -37.99 -2.64 18.64
CA ALA A 364 -39.39 -2.21 18.73
C ALA A 364 -40.36 -3.41 18.80
N ASN A 365 -40.10 -4.50 18.08
CA ASN A 365 -40.90 -5.72 18.15
C ASN A 365 -40.69 -6.54 19.42
N SER A 366 -39.54 -6.37 20.13
CA SER A 366 -39.28 -7.05 21.41
C SER A 366 -39.92 -6.34 22.59
N LEU A 367 -40.36 -5.08 22.44
CA LEU A 367 -41.07 -4.27 23.47
C LEU A 367 -42.59 -4.36 23.38
N ALA A 368 -43.14 -5.08 22.40
CA ALA A 368 -44.58 -5.37 22.37
C ALA A 368 -44.90 -6.56 23.26
N LEU A 369 -45.10 -6.28 24.53
CA LEU A 369 -45.71 -7.24 25.52
C LEU A 369 -47.15 -7.55 25.10
N PRO A 370 -47.59 -8.82 25.21
CA PRO A 370 -48.99 -9.15 24.95
C PRO A 370 -49.87 -8.51 26.05
N LYS A 371 -50.88 -7.76 25.59
CA LYS A 371 -51.97 -7.35 26.47
C LYS A 371 -52.82 -8.58 26.75
N PHE A 372 -52.92 -8.96 28.03
CA PHE A 372 -53.98 -9.77 28.55
C PHE A 372 -55.27 -8.96 28.67
#